data_52c120fd160bc076a63fe617c291b2a3
#
_entry.id   52c120fd160bc076a63fe617c291b2a3
#
_cell.length_a   1.000
_cell.length_b   1.000
_cell.length_c   1.000
_cell.angle_alpha   90.00
_cell.angle_beta   90.00
_cell.angle_gamma   90.00
#
_symmetry.space_group_name_H-M   'P 1'
#
loop_
_entity.id
_entity.type
_entity.pdbx_description
1 polymer ?
#
loop_
_entity_poly.entity_id
_entity_poly.type
_entity_poly.pdbx_seq_one_letter_code
_entity_poly.pdbx_strand_id
1 'polypeptide(L)'
;MAIGGNHFIHIIRRNIDVNLLLLNNRIYGLTKGQYSPTSPLGAVTKTSPYGTIEHPFNPGELVLGAQGTFYARALDVNPKLMTEIMFEAARHDGTSVVEVLQNCVIFNDGAYDELTDKATREDRIITLQAGERMIFGKDKNKGLRLNGTSIEVVTIGENGITEKDILIHDPSQQDSGIHLMLAKMTGPDF
;
A
#
# COMPACT_ATOMS: atom_id res chain seq x y z
N MET A 1 10.65 7.43 8.72
CA MET A 1 9.71 7.24 9.84
C MET A 1 10.38 6.81 11.14
N ALA A 2 11.58 6.23 11.16
CA ALA A 2 12.32 6.02 12.42
C ALA A 2 12.54 7.37 13.15
N ILE A 3 12.95 8.40 12.40
CA ILE A 3 12.99 9.78 12.88
C ILE A 3 11.75 10.48 12.30
N GLY A 4 10.89 11.03 13.15
CA GLY A 4 9.68 11.73 12.73
C GLY A 4 8.38 10.93 12.78
N GLY A 5 8.40 9.66 13.19
CA GLY A 5 7.19 8.87 13.38
C GLY A 5 6.18 9.53 14.33
N ASN A 6 6.69 10.16 15.38
CA ASN A 6 5.88 10.93 16.31
C ASN A 6 5.17 12.12 15.61
N HIS A 7 5.91 12.89 14.80
CA HIS A 7 5.33 14.00 14.02
C HIS A 7 4.31 13.48 13.00
N PHE A 8 4.60 12.37 12.34
CA PHE A 8 3.71 11.73 11.39
C PHE A 8 2.35 11.38 12.01
N ILE A 9 2.35 10.70 13.16
CA ILE A 9 1.13 10.35 13.88
C ILE A 9 0.36 11.61 14.31
N HIS A 10 1.06 12.62 14.84
CA HIS A 10 0.41 13.83 15.34
C HIS A 10 -0.16 14.73 14.24
N ILE A 11 0.47 14.82 13.06
CA ILE A 11 -0.08 15.53 11.91
C ILE A 11 -1.39 14.87 11.47
N ILE A 12 -1.36 13.56 11.28
CA ILE A 12 -2.53 12.77 10.84
C ILE A 12 -3.67 12.90 11.86
N ARG A 13 -3.40 12.63 13.13
CA ARG A 13 -4.40 12.69 14.21
C ARG A 13 -5.05 14.07 14.35
N ARG A 14 -4.31 15.15 14.05
CA ARG A 14 -4.83 16.53 14.10
C ARG A 14 -5.52 16.94 12.82
N ASN A 15 -5.44 16.10 11.80
CA ASN A 15 -5.97 16.35 10.47
C ASN A 15 -5.61 17.74 9.91
N ILE A 16 -4.32 18.10 10.04
CA ILE A 16 -3.80 19.37 9.54
C ILE A 16 -3.84 19.31 8.01
N ASP A 17 -4.27 20.39 7.38
CA ASP A 17 -4.34 20.49 5.91
C ASP A 17 -2.94 20.51 5.28
N VAL A 18 -2.41 19.30 5.01
CA VAL A 18 -1.11 19.08 4.38
C VAL A 18 -1.11 17.79 3.56
N ASN A 19 -0.34 17.78 2.49
CA ASN A 19 -0.10 16.59 1.68
C ASN A 19 1.28 15.99 2.04
N LEU A 20 1.28 14.74 2.49
CA LEU A 20 2.48 13.99 2.83
C LEU A 20 2.76 12.94 1.74
N LEU A 21 3.88 13.14 1.02
CA LEU A 21 4.39 12.16 0.06
C LEU A 21 5.46 11.31 0.74
N LEU A 22 5.15 10.04 0.94
CA LEU A 22 6.05 9.06 1.50
C LEU A 22 6.71 8.24 0.39
N LEU A 23 7.94 8.58 0.02
CA LEU A 23 8.72 7.81 -0.95
C LEU A 23 9.29 6.57 -0.24
N ASN A 24 8.65 5.42 -0.46
CA ASN A 24 9.00 4.17 0.21
C ASN A 24 9.82 3.28 -0.72
N ASN A 25 11.13 3.30 -0.54
CA ASN A 25 12.06 2.44 -1.27
C ASN A 25 12.65 1.30 -0.41
N ARG A 26 12.10 1.08 0.79
CA ARG A 26 12.49 0.04 1.74
C ARG A 26 13.96 0.07 2.14
N ILE A 27 14.66 1.21 1.97
CA ILE A 27 16.08 1.38 2.30
C ILE A 27 16.41 2.84 2.63
N TYR A 28 17.39 3.10 3.46
CA TYR A 28 17.99 4.43 3.58
C TYR A 28 19.07 4.63 2.52
N GLY A 29 18.70 5.17 1.36
CA GLY A 29 19.61 5.38 0.23
C GLY A 29 20.63 6.49 0.49
N LEU A 30 20.22 7.62 1.07
CA LEU A 30 21.09 8.77 1.35
C LEU A 30 22.30 8.38 2.20
N THR A 31 22.13 7.54 3.19
CA THR A 31 23.16 7.07 4.11
C THR A 31 23.86 5.80 3.64
N LYS A 32 23.69 5.44 2.38
CA LYS A 32 24.37 4.35 1.65
C LYS A 32 23.95 2.92 2.02
N GLY A 33 22.66 2.72 2.29
CA GLY A 33 22.08 1.38 2.30
C GLY A 33 21.91 0.74 3.69
N GLN A 34 21.49 1.50 4.69
CA GLN A 34 20.98 0.94 5.93
C GLN A 34 19.51 0.51 5.76
N TYR A 35 19.10 -0.48 6.55
CA TYR A 35 17.68 -0.85 6.57
C TYR A 35 16.82 0.31 7.10
N SER A 36 15.63 0.45 6.52
CA SER A 36 14.62 1.43 6.90
C SER A 36 13.52 0.77 7.73
N PRO A 37 12.64 1.52 8.37
CA PRO A 37 11.50 0.94 9.09
C PRO A 37 10.54 0.13 8.22
N THR A 38 10.61 0.27 6.89
CA THR A 38 9.79 -0.50 5.93
C THR A 38 10.58 -1.60 5.22
N SER A 39 11.85 -1.83 5.59
CA SER A 39 12.64 -2.95 5.08
C SER A 39 12.03 -4.29 5.52
N PRO A 40 11.93 -5.29 4.65
CA PRO A 40 11.38 -6.59 5.00
C PRO A 40 12.15 -7.25 6.15
N LEU A 41 11.46 -8.07 6.93
CA LEU A 41 12.10 -8.95 7.92
C LEU A 41 13.15 -9.83 7.22
N GLY A 42 14.33 -9.94 7.80
CA GLY A 42 15.44 -10.70 7.24
C GLY A 42 16.21 -9.98 6.13
N ALA A 43 15.87 -8.72 5.79
CA ALA A 43 16.60 -7.98 4.77
C ALA A 43 18.06 -7.78 5.15
N VAL A 44 18.97 -8.23 4.28
CA VAL A 44 20.42 -8.10 4.47
C VAL A 44 20.88 -6.74 3.95
N THR A 45 21.55 -5.96 4.79
CA THR A 45 22.11 -4.67 4.44
C THR A 45 23.52 -4.51 5.03
N LYS A 46 24.22 -3.42 4.71
CA LYS A 46 25.55 -3.15 5.25
C LYS A 46 25.59 -3.10 6.78
N THR A 47 24.51 -2.66 7.41
CA THR A 47 24.39 -2.55 8.87
C THR A 47 23.63 -3.72 9.49
N SER A 48 23.10 -4.61 8.70
CA SER A 48 22.38 -5.82 9.12
C SER A 48 22.87 -7.02 8.30
N PRO A 49 24.14 -7.46 8.49
CA PRO A 49 24.71 -8.53 7.66
C PRO A 49 24.04 -9.90 7.88
N TYR A 50 23.36 -10.07 9.00
CA TYR A 50 22.62 -11.29 9.34
C TYR A 50 21.10 -11.16 9.09
N GLY A 51 20.70 -10.08 8.43
CA GLY A 51 19.29 -9.73 8.22
C GLY A 51 18.67 -8.90 9.34
N THR A 52 17.60 -8.20 8.99
CA THR A 52 16.80 -7.41 9.95
C THR A 52 15.96 -8.36 10.81
N ILE A 53 15.81 -8.04 12.09
CA ILE A 53 14.99 -8.81 13.05
C ILE A 53 13.70 -8.07 13.44
N GLU A 54 13.51 -6.87 12.92
CA GLU A 54 12.35 -6.03 13.18
C GLU A 54 11.28 -6.25 12.13
N HIS A 55 10.02 -6.28 12.55
CA HIS A 55 8.90 -6.26 11.61
C HIS A 55 8.79 -4.90 10.96
N PRO A 56 8.57 -4.85 9.63
CA PRO A 56 8.43 -3.59 8.92
C PRO A 56 7.17 -2.84 9.36
N PHE A 57 7.26 -1.52 9.37
CA PHE A 57 6.06 -0.67 9.43
C PHE A 57 5.25 -0.82 8.16
N ASN A 58 3.94 -0.90 8.33
CA ASN A 58 2.98 -0.66 7.26
C ASN A 58 2.45 0.78 7.39
N PRO A 59 2.82 1.69 6.48
CA PRO A 59 2.39 3.08 6.57
C PRO A 59 0.87 3.24 6.54
N GLY A 60 0.16 2.44 5.73
CA GLY A 60 -1.30 2.49 5.64
C GLY A 60 -1.99 2.12 6.95
N GLU A 61 -1.54 1.05 7.61
CA GLU A 61 -2.08 0.68 8.93
C GLU A 61 -1.84 1.78 9.97
N LEU A 62 -0.68 2.43 9.92
CA LEU A 62 -0.35 3.51 10.84
C LEU A 62 -1.21 4.75 10.59
N VAL A 63 -1.47 5.10 9.33
CA VAL A 63 -2.37 6.20 8.94
C VAL A 63 -3.78 5.93 9.45
N LEU A 64 -4.32 4.76 9.17
CA LEU A 64 -5.67 4.38 9.59
C LEU A 64 -5.76 4.24 11.11
N GLY A 65 -4.75 3.69 11.77
CA GLY A 65 -4.67 3.62 13.23
C GLY A 65 -4.59 4.99 13.92
N ALA A 66 -4.03 6.00 13.25
CA ALA A 66 -4.04 7.40 13.68
C ALA A 66 -5.31 8.16 13.27
N GLN A 67 -6.31 7.47 12.72
CA GLN A 67 -7.56 8.02 12.21
C GLN A 67 -7.37 9.01 11.04
N GLY A 68 -6.41 8.72 10.16
CA GLY A 68 -6.19 9.49 8.94
C GLY A 68 -7.40 9.39 8.01
N THR A 69 -7.72 10.51 7.36
CA THR A 69 -8.91 10.67 6.51
C THR A 69 -8.61 10.47 5.03
N PHE A 70 -7.34 10.42 4.64
CA PHE A 70 -6.91 10.10 3.28
C PHE A 70 -5.61 9.30 3.29
N TYR A 71 -5.64 8.14 2.67
CA TYR A 71 -4.45 7.35 2.38
C TYR A 71 -4.57 6.73 0.99
N ALA A 72 -3.52 6.83 0.22
CA ALA A 72 -3.41 6.13 -1.07
C ALA A 72 -2.00 5.56 -1.25
N ARG A 73 -1.90 4.47 -2.03
CA ARG A 73 -0.64 3.84 -2.40
C ARG A 73 -0.52 3.80 -3.93
N ALA A 74 0.64 4.15 -4.45
CA ALA A 74 0.93 4.13 -5.88
C ALA A 74 2.31 3.52 -6.15
N LEU A 75 2.50 3.00 -7.37
CA LEU A 75 3.81 2.57 -7.87
C LEU A 75 4.44 3.70 -8.69
N ASP A 76 5.74 3.92 -8.55
CA ASP A 76 6.50 4.92 -9.32
C ASP A 76 6.49 4.68 -10.83
N VAL A 77 6.29 3.43 -11.25
CA VAL A 77 6.19 3.04 -12.67
C VAL A 77 4.84 3.37 -13.32
N ASN A 78 3.87 3.87 -12.56
CA ASN A 78 2.57 4.31 -13.08
C ASN A 78 2.31 5.82 -12.83
N PRO A 79 3.00 6.70 -13.58
CA PRO A 79 2.91 8.13 -13.37
C PRO A 79 1.52 8.71 -13.61
N LYS A 80 0.71 8.07 -14.47
CA LYS A 80 -0.67 8.51 -14.72
C LYS A 80 -1.53 8.35 -13.47
N LEU A 81 -1.60 7.14 -12.92
CA LEU A 81 -2.36 6.87 -11.68
C LEU A 81 -1.82 7.70 -10.51
N MET A 82 -0.50 7.83 -10.40
CA MET A 82 0.12 8.64 -9.37
C MET A 82 -0.31 10.11 -9.45
N THR A 83 -0.39 10.66 -10.66
CA THR A 83 -0.87 12.03 -10.87
C THR A 83 -2.34 12.18 -10.44
N GLU A 84 -3.20 11.23 -10.82
CA GLU A 84 -4.61 11.22 -10.42
C GLU A 84 -4.75 11.18 -8.89
N ILE A 85 -4.02 10.29 -8.22
CA ILE A 85 -3.98 10.18 -6.75
C ILE A 85 -3.51 11.49 -6.10
N MET A 86 -2.47 12.13 -6.64
CA MET A 86 -1.97 13.40 -6.12
C MET A 86 -2.97 14.54 -6.26
N PHE A 87 -3.77 14.57 -7.33
CA PHE A 87 -4.85 15.53 -7.47
C PHE A 87 -5.96 15.30 -6.45
N GLU A 88 -6.35 14.05 -6.20
CA GLU A 88 -7.33 13.74 -5.17
C GLU A 88 -6.80 14.07 -3.76
N ALA A 89 -5.53 13.76 -3.48
CA ALA A 89 -4.88 14.15 -2.24
C ALA A 89 -4.87 15.67 -2.02
N ALA A 90 -4.60 16.44 -3.09
CA ALA A 90 -4.58 17.90 -3.04
C ALA A 90 -5.97 18.55 -2.88
N ARG A 91 -7.04 17.82 -3.22
CA ARG A 91 -8.43 18.28 -3.05
C ARG A 91 -9.02 17.92 -1.71
N HIS A 92 -8.40 16.97 -1.01
CA HIS A 92 -8.88 16.50 0.28
C HIS A 92 -8.68 17.58 1.35
N ASP A 93 -9.73 17.86 2.11
CA ASP A 93 -9.67 18.78 3.25
C ASP A 93 -9.08 18.05 4.46
N GLY A 94 -7.83 18.35 4.80
CA GLY A 94 -7.10 17.75 5.91
C GLY A 94 -5.81 17.05 5.47
N THR A 95 -5.31 16.13 6.32
CA THR A 95 -4.05 15.45 6.06
C THR A 95 -4.22 14.31 5.05
N SER A 96 -3.58 14.45 3.90
CA SER A 96 -3.47 13.39 2.90
C SER A 96 -2.11 12.69 2.98
N VAL A 97 -2.09 11.38 2.95
CA VAL A 97 -0.87 10.58 2.88
C VAL A 97 -0.86 9.75 1.61
N VAL A 98 0.12 9.99 0.76
CA VAL A 98 0.36 9.20 -0.46
C VAL A 98 1.66 8.44 -0.30
N GLU A 99 1.59 7.11 -0.23
CA GLU A 99 2.75 6.23 -0.24
C GLU A 99 3.10 5.88 -1.68
N VAL A 100 4.29 6.29 -2.12
CA VAL A 100 4.84 5.92 -3.42
C VAL A 100 5.84 4.80 -3.23
N LEU A 101 5.49 3.61 -3.72
CA LEU A 101 6.40 2.46 -3.77
C LEU A 101 7.41 2.70 -4.87
N GLN A 102 8.64 3.01 -4.47
CA GLN A 102 9.70 3.46 -5.36
C GLN A 102 10.87 2.49 -5.35
N ASN A 103 11.40 2.19 -6.53
CA ASN A 103 12.63 1.43 -6.65
C ASN A 103 13.87 2.29 -6.32
N CYS A 104 14.85 1.71 -5.61
CA CYS A 104 16.15 2.33 -5.39
C CYS A 104 17.23 1.55 -6.14
N VAL A 105 17.52 1.94 -7.37
CA VAL A 105 18.44 1.24 -8.29
C VAL A 105 19.88 1.06 -7.77
N ILE A 106 20.27 1.78 -6.70
CA ILE A 106 21.64 1.74 -6.19
C ILE A 106 21.75 0.86 -4.94
N PHE A 107 20.77 0.91 -4.03
CA PHE A 107 20.88 0.28 -2.71
C PHE A 107 19.83 -0.79 -2.44
N ASN A 108 18.76 -0.84 -3.23
CA ASN A 108 17.67 -1.81 -3.08
C ASN A 108 16.95 -1.99 -4.42
N ASP A 109 17.73 -2.34 -5.45
CA ASP A 109 17.19 -2.59 -6.77
C ASP A 109 16.29 -3.84 -6.76
N GLY A 110 15.16 -3.77 -7.45
CA GLY A 110 14.19 -4.84 -7.48
C GLY A 110 13.27 -4.92 -6.26
N ALA A 111 13.25 -3.92 -5.37
CA ALA A 111 12.44 -3.93 -4.14
C ALA A 111 10.95 -4.20 -4.37
N TYR A 112 10.45 -3.92 -5.57
CA TYR A 112 9.06 -4.07 -5.98
C TYR A 112 8.90 -4.80 -7.34
N ASP A 113 9.88 -5.59 -7.74
CA ASP A 113 9.85 -6.31 -9.04
C ASP A 113 8.61 -7.18 -9.17
N GLU A 114 8.16 -7.80 -8.10
CA GLU A 114 6.93 -8.60 -8.05
C GLU A 114 5.68 -7.83 -8.48
N LEU A 115 5.66 -6.51 -8.22
CA LEU A 115 4.55 -5.62 -8.57
C LEU A 115 4.77 -4.89 -9.90
N THR A 116 6.00 -4.85 -10.42
CA THR A 116 6.35 -4.08 -11.62
C THR A 116 6.60 -4.94 -12.84
N ASP A 117 6.83 -6.24 -12.68
CA ASP A 117 7.01 -7.17 -13.78
C ASP A 117 5.78 -7.20 -14.69
N LYS A 118 5.98 -6.86 -15.96
CA LYS A 118 4.93 -6.79 -16.98
C LYS A 118 4.18 -8.10 -17.20
N ALA A 119 4.83 -9.24 -16.92
CA ALA A 119 4.22 -10.54 -17.12
C ALA A 119 3.20 -10.90 -16.02
N THR A 120 3.40 -10.39 -14.81
CA THR A 120 2.63 -10.82 -13.62
C THR A 120 1.89 -9.68 -12.91
N ARG A 121 2.24 -8.42 -13.18
CA ARG A 121 1.70 -7.26 -12.45
C ARG A 121 0.17 -7.16 -12.48
N GLU A 122 -0.48 -7.52 -13.60
CA GLU A 122 -1.93 -7.44 -13.73
C GLU A 122 -2.64 -8.42 -12.79
N ASP A 123 -1.96 -9.51 -12.44
CA ASP A 123 -2.43 -10.53 -11.50
C ASP A 123 -2.08 -10.23 -10.04
N ARG A 124 -1.29 -9.17 -9.80
CA ARG A 124 -0.76 -8.81 -8.47
C ARG A 124 -1.12 -7.40 -8.01
N ILE A 125 -1.69 -6.60 -8.90
CA ILE A 125 -2.09 -5.22 -8.60
C ILE A 125 -3.57 -5.08 -8.81
N ILE A 126 -4.23 -4.47 -7.84
CA ILE A 126 -5.59 -3.99 -7.98
C ILE A 126 -5.58 -2.45 -7.92
N THR A 127 -6.26 -1.81 -8.87
CA THR A 127 -6.56 -0.38 -8.81
C THR A 127 -7.96 -0.21 -8.24
N LEU A 128 -8.05 0.32 -7.04
CA LEU A 128 -9.32 0.55 -6.37
C LEU A 128 -9.99 1.81 -6.92
N GLN A 129 -11.28 1.69 -7.26
CA GLN A 129 -12.12 2.80 -7.73
C GLN A 129 -13.40 2.85 -6.89
N ALA A 130 -13.79 4.05 -6.49
CA ALA A 130 -14.98 4.24 -5.68
C ALA A 130 -16.25 3.71 -6.37
N GLY A 131 -17.01 2.88 -5.67
CA GLY A 131 -18.23 2.26 -6.18
C GLY A 131 -18.03 1.05 -7.10
N GLU A 132 -16.81 0.73 -7.47
CA GLU A 132 -16.48 -0.42 -8.32
C GLU A 132 -16.19 -1.68 -7.50
N ARG A 133 -16.45 -2.84 -8.09
CA ARG A 133 -16.05 -4.11 -7.51
C ARG A 133 -14.54 -4.28 -7.56
N MET A 134 -13.98 -4.81 -6.51
CA MET A 134 -12.54 -5.04 -6.38
C MET A 134 -12.11 -6.26 -7.20
N ILE A 135 -12.22 -6.14 -8.53
CA ILE A 135 -11.88 -7.18 -9.51
C ILE A 135 -10.58 -6.80 -10.20
N PHE A 136 -9.69 -7.76 -10.39
CA PHE A 136 -8.39 -7.57 -11.01
C PHE A 136 -7.92 -8.83 -11.74
N GLY A 137 -6.67 -8.84 -12.19
CA GLY A 137 -6.08 -9.90 -12.97
C GLY A 137 -6.19 -9.64 -14.46
N LYS A 138 -5.29 -10.27 -15.22
CA LYS A 138 -5.22 -10.14 -16.67
C LYS A 138 -6.53 -10.48 -17.35
N ASP A 139 -7.20 -11.53 -16.88
CA ASP A 139 -8.47 -12.00 -17.40
C ASP A 139 -9.67 -11.44 -16.63
N LYS A 140 -9.44 -10.49 -15.69
CA LYS A 140 -10.47 -9.93 -14.79
C LYS A 140 -11.30 -11.00 -14.07
N ASN A 141 -10.66 -12.08 -13.71
CA ASN A 141 -11.29 -13.23 -13.08
C ASN A 141 -10.91 -13.38 -11.59
N LYS A 142 -10.09 -12.48 -11.05
CA LYS A 142 -9.73 -12.43 -9.63
C LYS A 142 -10.51 -11.33 -8.94
N GLY A 143 -10.86 -11.55 -7.68
CA GLY A 143 -11.56 -10.56 -6.89
C GLY A 143 -11.25 -10.67 -5.40
N LEU A 144 -11.50 -9.58 -4.68
CA LEU A 144 -11.38 -9.54 -3.23
C LEU A 144 -12.72 -9.84 -2.58
N ARG A 145 -12.75 -10.85 -1.70
CA ARG A 145 -13.93 -11.26 -0.95
C ARG A 145 -13.64 -11.19 0.56
N LEU A 146 -14.66 -10.83 1.32
CA LEU A 146 -14.61 -10.93 2.77
C LEU A 146 -14.87 -12.37 3.21
N ASN A 147 -13.95 -12.95 3.96
CA ASN A 147 -14.09 -14.26 4.60
C ASN A 147 -13.93 -14.10 6.12
N GLY A 148 -15.03 -14.02 6.83
CA GLY A 148 -15.03 -13.73 8.27
C GLY A 148 -14.39 -12.36 8.57
N THR A 149 -13.20 -12.37 9.16
CA THR A 149 -12.45 -11.17 9.56
C THR A 149 -11.24 -10.87 8.67
N SER A 150 -11.15 -11.49 7.50
CA SER A 150 -10.05 -11.31 6.56
C SER A 150 -10.57 -11.10 5.13
N ILE A 151 -9.77 -10.41 4.33
CA ILE A 151 -9.97 -10.35 2.88
C ILE A 151 -9.14 -11.47 2.25
N GLU A 152 -9.75 -12.19 1.32
CA GLU A 152 -9.08 -13.22 0.51
C GLU A 152 -9.20 -12.90 -0.97
N VAL A 153 -8.22 -13.36 -1.75
CA VAL A 153 -8.28 -13.36 -3.20
C VAL A 153 -8.98 -14.63 -3.66
N VAL A 154 -9.96 -14.48 -4.54
CA VAL A 154 -10.75 -15.59 -5.07
C VAL A 154 -10.79 -15.54 -6.59
N THR A 155 -10.98 -16.71 -7.23
CA THR A 155 -11.22 -16.80 -8.68
C THR A 155 -12.73 -16.81 -8.93
N ILE A 156 -13.18 -15.83 -9.71
CA ILE A 156 -14.59 -15.71 -10.11
C ILE A 156 -14.92 -16.84 -11.10
N GLY A 157 -16.03 -17.52 -10.87
CA GLY A 157 -16.46 -18.68 -11.66
C GLY A 157 -16.01 -20.03 -11.07
N GLU A 158 -15.14 -20.06 -10.07
CA GLU A 158 -14.72 -21.26 -9.36
C GLU A 158 -15.44 -21.39 -8.01
N ASN A 159 -15.61 -22.63 -7.53
CA ASN A 159 -16.23 -22.94 -6.23
C ASN A 159 -17.55 -22.20 -5.94
N GLY A 160 -18.32 -21.88 -6.99
CA GLY A 160 -19.59 -21.17 -6.88
C GLY A 160 -19.47 -19.68 -6.63
N ILE A 161 -18.26 -19.11 -6.69
CA ILE A 161 -18.00 -17.68 -6.49
C ILE A 161 -18.44 -16.91 -7.74
N THR A 162 -19.17 -15.84 -7.52
CA THR A 162 -19.68 -14.94 -8.56
C THR A 162 -19.19 -13.51 -8.30
N GLU A 163 -19.35 -12.63 -9.28
CA GLU A 163 -19.03 -11.20 -9.08
C GLU A 163 -19.80 -10.57 -7.90
N LYS A 164 -20.97 -11.12 -7.55
CA LYS A 164 -21.76 -10.59 -6.42
C LYS A 164 -21.10 -10.80 -5.06
N ASP A 165 -20.20 -11.77 -4.97
CA ASP A 165 -19.45 -12.10 -3.77
C ASP A 165 -18.23 -11.20 -3.58
N ILE A 166 -17.89 -10.40 -4.61
CA ILE A 166 -16.71 -9.51 -4.59
C ILE A 166 -17.06 -8.17 -3.93
N LEU A 167 -16.19 -7.74 -3.03
CA LEU A 167 -16.31 -6.46 -2.33
C LEU A 167 -16.37 -5.28 -3.32
N ILE A 168 -17.18 -4.28 -2.96
CA ILE A 168 -17.21 -2.98 -3.63
C ILE A 168 -16.35 -2.03 -2.81
N HIS A 169 -15.51 -1.26 -3.49
CA HIS A 169 -14.70 -0.25 -2.81
C HIS A 169 -15.53 0.99 -2.46
N ASP A 170 -15.65 1.26 -1.18
CA ASP A 170 -16.26 2.49 -0.67
C ASP A 170 -15.24 3.26 0.17
N PRO A 171 -14.57 4.28 -0.41
CA PRO A 171 -13.59 5.07 0.33
C PRO A 171 -14.21 5.96 1.42
N SER A 172 -15.54 6.15 1.42
CA SER A 172 -16.26 6.97 2.39
C SER A 172 -16.76 6.19 3.61
N GLN A 173 -16.52 4.87 3.64
CA GLN A 173 -16.97 4.01 4.72
C GLN A 173 -16.38 4.45 6.06
N GLN A 174 -17.26 4.72 7.04
CA GLN A 174 -16.85 5.21 8.38
C GLN A 174 -16.12 4.14 9.19
N ASP A 175 -16.50 2.87 9.04
CA ASP A 175 -15.77 1.76 9.67
C ASP A 175 -14.50 1.45 8.88
N SER A 176 -13.36 1.62 9.54
CA SER A 176 -12.05 1.40 8.93
C SER A 176 -11.65 -0.08 8.81
N GLY A 177 -12.50 -1.02 9.19
CA GLY A 177 -12.15 -2.46 9.20
C GLY A 177 -11.72 -2.98 7.84
N ILE A 178 -12.51 -2.73 6.79
CA ILE A 178 -12.15 -3.10 5.41
C ILE A 178 -10.89 -2.36 4.95
N HIS A 179 -10.76 -1.06 5.24
CA HIS A 179 -9.59 -0.27 4.86
C HIS A 179 -8.32 -0.77 5.53
N LEU A 180 -8.38 -1.18 6.80
CA LEU A 180 -7.24 -1.78 7.51
C LEU A 180 -6.85 -3.12 6.89
N MET A 181 -7.82 -3.97 6.52
CA MET A 181 -7.53 -5.22 5.84
C MET A 181 -6.87 -4.99 4.47
N LEU A 182 -7.38 -4.03 3.68
CA LEU A 182 -6.77 -3.63 2.40
C LEU A 182 -5.35 -3.07 2.59
N ALA A 183 -5.13 -2.23 3.60
CA ALA A 183 -3.82 -1.67 3.90
C ALA A 183 -2.78 -2.73 4.28
N LYS A 184 -3.21 -3.84 4.88
CA LYS A 184 -2.35 -4.99 5.21
C LYS A 184 -1.88 -5.77 4.01
N MET A 185 -2.60 -5.73 2.90
CA MET A 185 -2.25 -6.46 1.69
C MET A 185 -0.98 -5.86 1.08
N THR A 186 0.15 -6.55 1.17
CA THR A 186 1.48 -6.02 0.82
C THR A 186 2.31 -6.91 -0.06
N GLY A 187 1.81 -8.07 -0.47
CA GLY A 187 2.65 -9.03 -1.14
C GLY A 187 1.91 -9.94 -2.11
N PRO A 188 2.63 -10.91 -2.70
CA PRO A 188 2.06 -11.80 -3.70
C PRO A 188 0.97 -12.74 -3.19
N ASP A 189 0.78 -12.81 -1.91
CA ASP A 189 -0.20 -13.66 -1.23
C ASP A 189 -1.52 -12.92 -0.95
N PHE A 190 -1.91 -12.10 -1.88
CA PHE A 190 -3.22 -11.48 -1.82
C PHE A 190 -4.32 -12.51 -1.85
#